data_c5c963006166837797cf4e4e589fbfa3
#
_entry.id   c5c963006166837797cf4e4e589fbfa3
#
_cell.length_a   1.000
_cell.length_b   1.000
_cell.length_c   1.000
_cell.angle_alpha   90.00
_cell.angle_beta   90.00
_cell.angle_gamma   90.00
#
_symmetry.space_group_name_H-M   'P 1'
#
loop_
_entity.id
_entity.type
_entity.pdbx_description
1 polymer ?
#
loop_
_entity_poly.entity_id
_entity_poly.type
_entity_poly.pdbx_seq_one_letter_code
_entity_poly.pdbx_strand_id
1 'polypeptide(L)'
;PIRDLDIIETEMKLADLESIGKRIDKKNLKKITDDELNILKTTEDYINKDKDLNDLRNLFDLDLINKSGLLSLKPKLYVCNVDEKSISSGNKYSEEVKKNKKIDNTILVSAEIENQINQLENNDKKNFMELMNIKKTGLNYLIEKGYKLLELETFFTSGPEESRAWTIKKDSTAHVAAGKIHSDFE
;
A
#
# COMPACT_ATOMS: atom_id res chain seq x y z
N PRO A 1 8.86 18.29 -1.15
CA PRO A 1 8.31 16.92 -1.20
C PRO A 1 7.53 16.63 -2.48
N ILE A 2 6.71 17.57 -3.03
CA ILE A 2 5.92 17.31 -4.24
C ILE A 2 6.81 16.96 -5.42
N ARG A 3 7.86 17.75 -5.68
CA ARG A 3 8.84 17.45 -6.73
C ARG A 3 9.41 16.04 -6.61
N ASP A 4 9.73 15.60 -5.39
CA ASP A 4 10.34 14.29 -5.18
C ASP A 4 9.31 13.16 -5.42
N LEU A 5 8.05 13.41 -5.03
CA LEU A 5 6.94 12.50 -5.34
C LEU A 5 6.72 12.37 -6.86
N ASP A 6 6.74 13.48 -7.59
CA ASP A 6 6.58 13.48 -9.05
C ASP A 6 7.75 12.76 -9.74
N ILE A 7 8.97 12.90 -9.22
CA ILE A 7 10.14 12.15 -9.71
C ILE A 7 9.93 10.66 -9.50
N ILE A 8 9.57 10.23 -8.27
CA ILE A 8 9.35 8.81 -7.96
C ILE A 8 8.22 8.23 -8.81
N GLU A 9 7.12 8.95 -8.98
CA GLU A 9 6.01 8.50 -9.83
C GLU A 9 6.42 8.39 -11.29
N THR A 10 7.27 9.29 -11.77
CA THR A 10 7.84 9.22 -13.13
C THR A 10 8.77 8.03 -13.27
N GLU A 11 9.64 7.78 -12.31
CA GLU A 11 10.52 6.60 -12.30
C GLU A 11 9.74 5.29 -12.30
N MET A 12 8.64 5.20 -11.53
CA MET A 12 7.76 4.03 -11.57
C MET A 12 7.11 3.84 -12.95
N LYS A 13 6.64 4.92 -13.59
CA LYS A 13 6.10 4.86 -14.96
C LYS A 13 7.15 4.40 -15.96
N LEU A 14 8.39 4.89 -15.87
CA LEU A 14 9.49 4.49 -16.74
C LEU A 14 9.87 3.02 -16.55
N ALA A 15 9.93 2.55 -15.31
CA ALA A 15 10.18 1.14 -15.00
C ALA A 15 9.06 0.24 -15.57
N ASP A 16 7.81 0.69 -15.50
CA ASP A 16 6.69 -0.03 -16.10
C ASP A 16 6.78 -0.09 -17.61
N LEU A 17 7.12 1.01 -18.30
CA LEU A 17 7.34 1.02 -19.75
C LEU A 17 8.43 0.03 -20.17
N GLU A 18 9.54 -0.02 -19.44
CA GLU A 18 10.62 -0.98 -19.70
C GLU A 18 10.14 -2.43 -19.50
N SER A 19 9.40 -2.68 -18.42
CA SER A 19 8.81 -4.00 -18.12
C SER A 19 7.82 -4.42 -19.21
N ILE A 20 6.93 -3.52 -19.61
CA ILE A 20 5.94 -3.75 -20.68
C ILE A 20 6.64 -4.06 -21.99
N GLY A 21 7.63 -3.27 -22.39
CA GLY A 21 8.39 -3.51 -23.62
C GLY A 21 9.03 -4.90 -23.67
N LYS A 22 9.69 -5.32 -22.58
CA LYS A 22 10.28 -6.66 -22.46
C LYS A 22 9.24 -7.79 -22.54
N ARG A 23 8.05 -7.58 -22.00
CA ARG A 23 6.96 -8.58 -21.98
C ARG A 23 6.25 -8.70 -23.32
N ILE A 24 6.06 -7.59 -24.02
CA ILE A 24 5.41 -7.54 -25.34
C ILE A 24 6.36 -7.95 -26.47
N ASP A 25 7.67 -8.04 -26.23
CA ASP A 25 8.62 -8.50 -27.25
C ASP A 25 8.16 -9.84 -27.83
N LYS A 26 8.29 -9.98 -29.18
CA LYS A 26 7.80 -11.14 -29.97
C LYS A 26 8.21 -12.51 -29.40
N LYS A 27 9.34 -12.58 -28.68
CA LYS A 27 9.82 -13.80 -28.03
C LYS A 27 8.95 -14.25 -26.85
N ASN A 28 8.24 -13.32 -26.21
CA ASN A 28 7.46 -13.55 -24.99
C ASN A 28 5.94 -13.58 -25.23
N LEU A 29 5.47 -13.10 -26.38
CA LEU A 29 4.03 -13.01 -26.70
C LEU A 29 3.27 -14.35 -26.57
N LYS A 30 3.93 -15.48 -26.80
CA LYS A 30 3.31 -16.82 -26.67
C LYS A 30 3.00 -17.23 -25.22
N LYS A 31 3.45 -16.45 -24.23
CA LYS A 31 3.31 -16.72 -22.79
C LYS A 31 2.32 -15.78 -22.10
N ILE A 32 1.78 -14.81 -22.82
CA ILE A 32 0.93 -13.74 -22.29
C ILE A 32 -0.51 -14.01 -22.73
N THR A 33 -1.48 -13.90 -21.84
CA THR A 33 -2.90 -13.97 -22.17
C THR A 33 -3.36 -12.69 -22.87
N ASP A 34 -4.48 -12.77 -23.61
CA ASP A 34 -5.04 -11.60 -24.29
C ASP A 34 -5.40 -10.48 -23.32
N ASP A 35 -5.95 -10.83 -22.14
CA ASP A 35 -6.29 -9.87 -21.09
C ASP A 35 -5.04 -9.18 -20.54
N GLU A 36 -3.98 -9.96 -20.30
CA GLU A 36 -2.70 -9.41 -19.85
C GLU A 36 -2.07 -8.51 -20.92
N LEU A 37 -2.13 -8.89 -22.19
CA LEU A 37 -1.66 -8.06 -23.30
C LEU A 37 -2.45 -6.77 -23.40
N ASN A 38 -3.76 -6.83 -23.20
CA ASN A 38 -4.64 -5.68 -23.25
C ASN A 38 -4.30 -4.66 -22.15
N ILE A 39 -4.17 -5.11 -20.89
CA ILE A 39 -3.82 -4.20 -19.80
C ILE A 39 -2.42 -3.59 -19.99
N LEU A 40 -1.44 -4.37 -20.46
CA LEU A 40 -0.09 -3.86 -20.72
C LEU A 40 -0.10 -2.76 -21.78
N LYS A 41 -0.73 -2.98 -22.94
CA LYS A 41 -0.83 -2.00 -24.02
C LYS A 41 -1.62 -0.76 -23.62
N THR A 42 -2.72 -0.95 -22.90
CA THR A 42 -3.53 0.18 -22.43
C THR A 42 -2.76 1.02 -21.42
N THR A 43 -2.02 0.39 -20.51
CA THR A 43 -1.18 1.13 -19.54
C THR A 43 -0.06 1.88 -20.26
N GLU A 44 0.60 1.27 -21.25
CA GLU A 44 1.60 1.94 -22.07
C GLU A 44 1.05 3.20 -22.78
N ASP A 45 -0.14 3.09 -23.39
CA ASP A 45 -0.83 4.22 -24.03
C ASP A 45 -1.15 5.34 -23.03
N TYR A 46 -1.62 4.97 -21.84
CA TYR A 46 -1.93 5.93 -20.78
C TYR A 46 -0.69 6.67 -20.29
N ILE A 47 0.42 5.95 -20.07
CA ILE A 47 1.68 6.56 -19.65
C ILE A 47 2.21 7.51 -20.75
N ASN A 48 2.24 7.07 -22.00
CA ASN A 48 2.76 7.85 -23.13
C ASN A 48 1.91 9.11 -23.42
N LYS A 49 0.62 9.09 -23.09
CA LYS A 49 -0.31 10.22 -23.26
C LYS A 49 -0.52 11.02 -21.98
N ASP A 50 0.24 10.74 -20.92
CA ASP A 50 0.15 11.36 -19.59
C ASP A 50 -1.30 11.40 -19.03
N LYS A 51 -2.04 10.31 -19.24
CA LYS A 51 -3.39 10.14 -18.71
C LYS A 51 -3.37 9.68 -17.26
N ASP A 52 -4.48 9.88 -16.53
CA ASP A 52 -4.61 9.39 -15.16
C ASP A 52 -4.71 7.86 -15.13
N LEU A 53 -3.71 7.21 -14.56
CA LEU A 53 -3.67 5.74 -14.41
C LEU A 53 -4.75 5.19 -13.48
N ASN A 54 -5.37 6.02 -12.64
CA ASN A 54 -6.49 5.61 -11.81
C ASN A 54 -7.73 5.22 -12.63
N ASP A 55 -7.89 5.77 -13.84
CA ASP A 55 -8.98 5.41 -14.73
C ASP A 55 -8.94 3.94 -15.16
N LEU A 56 -7.75 3.32 -15.15
CA LEU A 56 -7.59 1.90 -15.49
C LEU A 56 -8.32 0.97 -14.50
N ARG A 57 -8.56 1.42 -13.27
CA ARG A 57 -9.35 0.68 -12.28
C ARG A 57 -10.84 0.57 -12.63
N ASN A 58 -11.32 1.44 -13.51
CA ASN A 58 -12.67 1.40 -14.03
C ASN A 58 -12.77 0.55 -15.31
N LEU A 59 -11.63 0.28 -15.95
CA LEU A 59 -11.56 -0.46 -17.23
C LEU A 59 -11.21 -1.93 -17.03
N PHE A 60 -10.49 -2.27 -15.96
CA PHE A 60 -9.98 -3.62 -15.70
C PHE A 60 -10.30 -4.06 -14.27
N ASP A 61 -10.49 -5.36 -14.11
CA ASP A 61 -10.65 -5.98 -12.80
C ASP A 61 -9.40 -5.79 -11.94
N LEU A 62 -9.60 -5.60 -10.64
CA LEU A 62 -8.51 -5.41 -9.68
C LEU A 62 -7.53 -6.59 -9.66
N ASP A 63 -8.02 -7.80 -9.85
CA ASP A 63 -7.18 -9.01 -9.94
C ASP A 63 -6.25 -8.97 -11.14
N LEU A 64 -6.73 -8.54 -12.30
CA LEU A 64 -5.90 -8.37 -13.49
C LEU A 64 -4.87 -7.27 -13.31
N ILE A 65 -5.26 -6.13 -12.71
CA ILE A 65 -4.36 -5.04 -12.36
C ILE A 65 -3.25 -5.55 -11.42
N ASN A 66 -3.61 -6.28 -10.37
CA ASN A 66 -2.63 -6.82 -9.42
C ASN A 66 -1.68 -7.85 -10.05
N LYS A 67 -2.23 -8.75 -10.89
CA LYS A 67 -1.45 -9.76 -11.64
C LYS A 67 -0.52 -9.12 -12.67
N SER A 68 -0.87 -7.95 -13.21
CA SER A 68 0.00 -7.23 -14.14
C SER A 68 1.39 -6.92 -13.56
N GLY A 69 1.46 -6.76 -12.24
CA GLY A 69 2.72 -6.46 -11.52
C GLY A 69 3.27 -5.06 -11.76
N LEU A 70 2.53 -4.19 -12.49
CA LEU A 70 2.97 -2.84 -12.80
C LEU A 70 2.99 -1.98 -11.54
N LEU A 71 4.10 -1.25 -11.33
CA LEU A 71 4.35 -0.46 -10.13
C LEU A 71 3.43 0.75 -10.03
N SER A 72 3.23 1.45 -11.13
CA SER A 72 2.43 2.67 -11.18
C SER A 72 0.94 2.42 -10.91
N LEU A 73 0.44 1.19 -11.12
CA LEU A 73 -0.94 0.78 -10.86
C LEU A 73 -1.18 0.33 -9.42
N LYS A 74 -0.13 0.07 -8.64
CA LYS A 74 -0.28 -0.36 -7.24
C LYS A 74 -0.93 0.74 -6.39
N PRO A 75 -1.76 0.37 -5.41
CA PRO A 75 -2.27 1.33 -4.45
C PRO A 75 -1.12 1.96 -3.66
N LYS A 76 -1.21 3.26 -3.39
CA LYS A 76 -0.13 4.04 -2.77
C LYS A 76 -0.56 4.55 -1.40
N LEU A 77 0.36 4.52 -0.45
CA LEU A 77 0.23 5.11 0.88
C LEU A 77 1.36 6.11 1.06
N TYR A 78 1.02 7.33 1.47
CA TYR A 78 2.00 8.40 1.66
C TYR A 78 2.28 8.60 3.15
N VAL A 79 3.54 8.42 3.54
CA VAL A 79 4.00 8.59 4.90
C VAL A 79 4.79 9.89 4.98
N CYS A 80 4.26 10.88 5.67
CA CYS A 80 4.93 12.15 5.91
C CYS A 80 5.66 12.08 7.25
N ASN A 81 6.98 11.97 7.21
CA ASN A 81 7.80 12.13 8.41
C ASN A 81 7.86 13.62 8.78
N VAL A 82 7.37 13.95 9.97
CA VAL A 82 7.27 15.32 10.48
C VAL A 82 7.99 15.43 11.82
N ASP A 83 8.27 16.67 12.22
CA ASP A 83 8.79 16.94 13.57
C ASP A 83 7.73 16.67 14.66
N GLU A 84 8.18 16.57 15.91
CA GLU A 84 7.33 16.27 17.06
C GLU A 84 6.15 17.23 17.20
N LYS A 85 6.36 18.53 16.93
CA LYS A 85 5.33 19.56 17.07
C LYS A 85 4.23 19.44 16.01
N SER A 86 4.57 18.84 14.89
CA SER A 86 3.69 18.71 13.72
C SER A 86 2.94 17.37 13.67
N ILE A 87 3.17 16.46 14.63
CA ILE A 87 2.57 15.10 14.57
C ILE A 87 1.03 15.14 14.64
N SER A 88 0.44 16.06 15.38
CA SER A 88 -1.01 16.15 15.56
C SER A 88 -1.71 16.94 14.44
N SER A 89 -1.06 17.99 13.92
CA SER A 89 -1.68 18.95 12.98
C SER A 89 -1.11 18.91 11.58
N GLY A 90 0.04 18.27 11.40
CA GLY A 90 0.81 18.37 10.17
C GLY A 90 1.59 19.68 10.06
N ASN A 91 2.25 19.86 8.93
CA ASN A 91 2.95 21.07 8.55
C ASN A 91 2.62 21.44 7.09
N LYS A 92 3.13 22.60 6.63
CA LYS A 92 2.88 23.06 5.25
C LYS A 92 3.20 21.99 4.18
N TYR A 93 4.24 21.19 4.39
CA TYR A 93 4.66 20.16 3.43
C TYR A 93 3.72 18.96 3.40
N SER A 94 3.25 18.51 4.56
CA SER A 94 2.26 17.42 4.64
C SER A 94 0.91 17.86 4.08
N GLU A 95 0.52 19.12 4.30
CA GLU A 95 -0.70 19.69 3.71
C GLU A 95 -0.60 19.82 2.18
N GLU A 96 0.56 20.18 1.64
CA GLU A 96 0.80 20.16 0.19
C GLU A 96 0.64 18.74 -0.39
N VAL A 97 1.16 17.71 0.27
CA VAL A 97 0.99 16.31 -0.16
C VAL A 97 -0.48 15.93 -0.14
N LYS A 98 -1.20 16.21 0.93
CA LYS A 98 -2.64 15.93 1.03
C LYS A 98 -3.43 16.60 -0.09
N LYS A 99 -3.17 17.88 -0.37
CA LYS A 99 -3.84 18.65 -1.43
C LYS A 99 -3.59 18.08 -2.82
N ASN A 100 -2.31 17.81 -3.14
CA ASN A 100 -1.91 17.40 -4.49
C ASN A 100 -2.36 15.98 -4.82
N LYS A 101 -2.36 15.08 -3.84
CA LYS A 101 -2.68 13.67 -4.09
C LYS A 101 -4.13 13.32 -3.80
N LYS A 102 -5.00 14.28 -3.42
CA LYS A 102 -6.43 14.11 -3.07
C LYS A 102 -6.67 13.00 -2.05
N ILE A 103 -5.96 12.98 -0.90
CA ILE A 103 -5.68 11.70 -0.27
C ILE A 103 -6.13 11.60 1.16
N ASP A 104 -7.05 10.64 1.36
CA ASP A 104 -7.26 9.95 2.64
C ASP A 104 -6.10 8.98 3.02
N ASN A 105 -5.15 8.75 2.11
CA ASN A 105 -4.04 7.80 2.26
C ASN A 105 -2.73 8.44 2.74
N THR A 106 -2.79 9.63 3.33
CA THR A 106 -1.63 10.28 3.94
C THR A 106 -1.63 10.06 5.44
N ILE A 107 -0.52 9.59 5.98
CA ILE A 107 -0.29 9.48 7.43
C ILE A 107 0.87 10.37 7.84
N LEU A 108 0.73 10.95 9.04
CA LEU A 108 1.81 11.68 9.70
C LEU A 108 2.52 10.72 10.66
N VAL A 109 3.84 10.71 10.61
CA VAL A 109 4.69 9.93 11.51
C VAL A 109 5.81 10.85 11.97
N SER A 110 6.22 10.76 13.22
CA SER A 110 7.48 11.32 13.68
C SER A 110 8.41 10.17 14.06
N ALA A 111 9.45 9.97 13.28
CA ALA A 111 10.44 8.92 13.54
C ALA A 111 11.11 9.11 14.92
N GLU A 112 11.27 10.36 15.36
CA GLU A 112 11.82 10.68 16.66
C GLU A 112 10.89 10.21 17.79
N ILE A 113 9.60 10.55 17.71
CA ILE A 113 8.60 10.10 18.70
C ILE A 113 8.48 8.57 18.71
N GLU A 114 8.46 7.91 17.53
CA GLU A 114 8.42 6.44 17.45
C GLU A 114 9.65 5.82 18.15
N ASN A 115 10.81 6.40 17.94
CA ASN A 115 12.05 5.95 18.60
C ASN A 115 11.97 6.10 20.12
N GLN A 116 11.50 7.26 20.61
CA GLN A 116 11.31 7.51 22.04
C GLN A 116 10.32 6.50 22.64
N ILE A 117 9.15 6.31 22.02
CA ILE A 117 8.15 5.34 22.48
C ILE A 117 8.72 3.93 22.56
N ASN A 118 9.53 3.52 21.59
CA ASN A 118 10.09 2.16 21.54
C ASN A 118 11.10 1.90 22.66
N GLN A 119 11.74 2.94 23.19
CA GLN A 119 12.70 2.83 24.31
C GLN A 119 12.04 2.82 25.70
N LEU A 120 10.76 3.15 25.80
CA LEU A 120 10.03 3.20 27.06
C LEU A 120 9.47 1.83 27.46
N GLU A 121 9.33 1.60 28.74
CA GLU A 121 8.57 0.46 29.28
C GLU A 121 7.05 0.66 29.10
N ASN A 122 6.29 -0.43 29.12
CA ASN A 122 4.86 -0.41 28.74
C ASN A 122 3.99 0.59 29.54
N ASN A 123 4.30 0.82 30.81
CA ASN A 123 3.55 1.78 31.62
C ASN A 123 3.90 3.23 31.23
N ASP A 124 5.16 3.50 30.95
CA ASP A 124 5.63 4.83 30.58
C ASP A 124 5.21 5.20 29.15
N LYS A 125 5.08 4.23 28.24
CA LYS A 125 4.53 4.44 26.89
C LYS A 125 3.16 5.10 26.92
N LYS A 126 2.25 4.61 27.79
CA LYS A 126 0.89 5.17 27.88
C LYS A 126 0.93 6.61 28.37
N ASN A 127 1.67 6.87 29.44
CA ASN A 127 1.81 8.20 30.01
C ASN A 127 2.44 9.18 28.98
N PHE A 128 3.48 8.75 28.27
CA PHE A 128 4.13 9.55 27.24
C PHE A 128 3.18 9.88 26.10
N MET A 129 2.43 8.89 25.59
CA MET A 129 1.46 9.10 24.53
C MET A 129 0.33 10.05 24.94
N GLU A 130 -0.15 9.96 26.20
CA GLU A 130 -1.15 10.88 26.74
C GLU A 130 -0.61 12.30 26.83
N LEU A 131 0.60 12.50 27.35
CA LEU A 131 1.27 13.80 27.42
C LEU A 131 1.43 14.45 26.03
N MET A 132 1.76 13.65 25.03
CA MET A 132 1.93 14.11 23.66
C MET A 132 0.61 14.20 22.88
N ASN A 133 -0.53 13.86 23.51
CA ASN A 133 -1.85 13.77 22.87
C ASN A 133 -1.87 12.85 21.64
N ILE A 134 -1.12 11.74 21.70
CA ILE A 134 -1.00 10.73 20.67
C ILE A 134 -1.94 9.57 20.99
N LYS A 135 -2.98 9.37 20.19
CA LYS A 135 -3.94 8.27 20.38
C LYS A 135 -3.40 6.91 19.96
N LYS A 136 -2.59 6.89 18.91
CA LYS A 136 -1.95 5.70 18.34
C LYS A 136 -0.58 6.06 17.78
N THR A 137 0.36 5.14 17.86
CA THR A 137 1.68 5.32 17.23
C THR A 137 1.56 5.41 15.71
N GLY A 138 2.50 6.07 15.06
CA GLY A 138 2.55 6.15 13.60
C GLY A 138 2.67 4.77 12.95
N LEU A 139 3.38 3.84 13.59
CA LEU A 139 3.47 2.44 13.17
C LEU A 139 2.10 1.77 13.16
N ASN A 140 1.29 1.94 14.22
CA ASN A 140 -0.05 1.38 14.28
C ASN A 140 -0.96 1.98 13.18
N TYR A 141 -0.87 3.29 12.93
CA TYR A 141 -1.57 3.92 11.82
C TYR A 141 -1.14 3.36 10.47
N LEU A 142 0.16 3.15 10.28
CA LEU A 142 0.71 2.57 9.05
C LEU A 142 0.15 1.17 8.80
N ILE A 143 0.15 0.31 9.82
CA ILE A 143 -0.40 -1.05 9.74
C ILE A 143 -1.89 -1.00 9.39
N GLU A 144 -2.70 -0.24 10.12
CA GLU A 144 -4.14 -0.14 9.87
C GLU A 144 -4.46 0.37 8.46
N LYS A 145 -3.78 1.43 8.03
CA LYS A 145 -3.97 1.99 6.69
C LYS A 145 -3.49 1.04 5.60
N GLY A 146 -2.38 0.33 5.82
CA GLY A 146 -1.87 -0.69 4.92
C GLY A 146 -2.85 -1.85 4.74
N TYR A 147 -3.39 -2.38 5.84
CA TYR A 147 -4.43 -3.42 5.82
C TYR A 147 -5.67 -2.95 5.07
N LYS A 148 -6.15 -1.74 5.37
CA LYS A 148 -7.30 -1.16 4.67
C LYS A 148 -7.03 -0.96 3.17
N LEU A 149 -5.86 -0.44 2.81
CA LEU A 149 -5.46 -0.18 1.43
C LEU A 149 -5.38 -1.45 0.59
N LEU A 150 -4.91 -2.54 1.21
CA LEU A 150 -4.74 -3.85 0.60
C LEU A 150 -5.99 -4.74 0.75
N GLU A 151 -7.04 -4.24 1.42
CA GLU A 151 -8.26 -4.97 1.71
C GLU A 151 -7.96 -6.31 2.42
N LEU A 152 -7.15 -6.24 3.49
CA LEU A 152 -6.74 -7.39 4.28
C LEU A 152 -7.49 -7.45 5.60
N GLU A 153 -7.74 -8.67 6.05
CA GLU A 153 -8.26 -8.99 7.38
C GLU A 153 -7.40 -10.07 8.03
N THR A 154 -7.45 -10.13 9.36
CA THR A 154 -6.74 -11.15 10.14
C THR A 154 -7.73 -12.00 10.92
N PHE A 155 -7.56 -13.32 10.86
CA PHE A 155 -8.22 -14.25 11.77
C PHE A 155 -7.18 -15.03 12.57
N PHE A 156 -7.63 -15.64 13.66
CA PHE A 156 -6.76 -16.35 14.58
C PHE A 156 -7.16 -17.82 14.67
N THR A 157 -6.15 -18.67 14.75
CA THR A 157 -6.31 -20.05 15.19
C THR A 157 -5.63 -20.24 16.53
N SER A 158 -6.23 -21.06 17.40
CA SER A 158 -5.65 -21.41 18.70
C SER A 158 -5.79 -22.90 18.91
N GLY A 159 -4.70 -23.52 19.28
CA GLY A 159 -4.59 -24.95 19.60
C GLY A 159 -3.72 -25.16 20.84
N PRO A 160 -3.57 -26.42 21.30
CA PRO A 160 -2.74 -26.73 22.46
C PRO A 160 -1.26 -26.35 22.28
N GLU A 161 -0.76 -26.42 21.05
CA GLU A 161 0.65 -26.23 20.75
C GLU A 161 0.96 -24.78 20.34
N GLU A 162 0.07 -24.13 19.59
CA GLU A 162 0.30 -22.75 19.09
C GLU A 162 -0.99 -21.93 18.95
N SER A 163 -0.83 -20.63 19.03
CA SER A 163 -1.82 -19.65 18.58
C SER A 163 -1.22 -18.83 17.46
N ARG A 164 -1.92 -18.71 16.32
CA ARG A 164 -1.40 -18.08 15.11
C ARG A 164 -2.38 -17.09 14.48
N ALA A 165 -1.85 -15.99 13.96
CA ALA A 165 -2.58 -15.02 13.15
C ALA A 165 -2.39 -15.31 11.66
N TRP A 166 -3.49 -15.25 10.91
CA TRP A 166 -3.52 -15.51 9.47
C TRP A 166 -4.09 -14.31 8.76
N THR A 167 -3.43 -13.86 7.70
CA THR A 167 -3.90 -12.74 6.90
C THR A 167 -4.59 -13.25 5.63
N ILE A 168 -5.81 -12.75 5.39
CA ILE A 168 -6.63 -13.06 4.22
C ILE A 168 -7.13 -11.78 3.58
N LYS A 169 -7.66 -11.88 2.36
CA LYS A 169 -8.42 -10.79 1.75
C LYS A 169 -9.72 -10.57 2.51
N LYS A 170 -10.12 -9.33 2.63
CA LYS A 170 -11.42 -8.95 3.19
C LYS A 170 -12.54 -9.68 2.42
N ASP A 171 -13.60 -10.01 3.14
CA ASP A 171 -14.76 -10.75 2.61
C ASP A 171 -14.43 -12.14 2.03
N SER A 172 -13.25 -12.70 2.36
CA SER A 172 -12.92 -14.09 2.02
C SER A 172 -13.88 -15.07 2.70
N THR A 173 -14.27 -16.11 1.99
CA THR A 173 -15.10 -17.18 2.57
C THR A 173 -14.33 -18.01 3.59
N ALA A 174 -15.04 -18.71 4.47
CA ALA A 174 -14.43 -19.61 5.45
C ALA A 174 -13.57 -20.71 4.78
N HIS A 175 -13.94 -21.15 3.61
CA HIS A 175 -13.21 -22.13 2.80
C HIS A 175 -11.82 -21.57 2.38
N VAL A 176 -11.78 -20.37 1.84
CA VAL A 176 -10.52 -19.69 1.48
C VAL A 176 -9.64 -19.45 2.74
N ALA A 177 -10.26 -19.07 3.87
CA ALA A 177 -9.53 -18.91 5.12
C ALA A 177 -8.95 -20.23 5.62
N ALA A 178 -9.69 -21.32 5.51
CA ALA A 178 -9.24 -22.67 5.88
C ALA A 178 -8.07 -23.14 4.99
N GLY A 179 -8.13 -22.90 3.67
CA GLY A 179 -7.05 -23.18 2.73
C GLY A 179 -5.74 -22.46 3.06
N LYS A 180 -5.81 -21.28 3.72
CA LYS A 180 -4.61 -20.59 4.22
C LYS A 180 -3.91 -21.32 5.36
N ILE A 181 -4.64 -22.10 6.15
CA ILE A 181 -4.09 -22.92 7.24
C ILE A 181 -3.40 -24.15 6.66
N HIS A 182 -4.08 -24.85 5.77
CA HIS A 182 -3.55 -26.02 5.07
C HIS A 182 -4.29 -26.26 3.76
N SER A 183 -3.55 -26.65 2.72
CA SER A 183 -4.11 -26.88 1.38
C SER A 183 -5.22 -27.95 1.34
N ASP A 184 -5.21 -28.91 2.28
CA ASP A 184 -6.24 -29.94 2.36
C ASP A 184 -7.62 -29.43 2.78
N PHE A 185 -7.70 -28.16 3.23
CA PHE A 185 -8.95 -27.50 3.63
C PHE A 185 -9.54 -26.58 2.54
N GLU A 186 -8.88 -26.52 1.39
CA GLU A 186 -9.28 -25.70 0.24
C GLU A 186 -10.32 -26.41 -0.67
#